data_85b8413e39b9d0aed60eb4a38f4a29eb
#
_entry.id   85b8413e39b9d0aed60eb4a38f4a29eb
#
_cell.length_a   1.000
_cell.length_b   1.000
_cell.length_c   1.000
_cell.angle_alpha   90.00
_cell.angle_beta   90.00
_cell.angle_gamma   90.00
#
_symmetry.space_group_name_H-M   'P 1'
#
loop_
_entity.id
_entity.type
_entity.pdbx_description
1 polymer ?
#
loop_
_entity_poly.entity_id
_entity_poly.type
_entity_poly.pdbx_seq_one_letter_code
_entity_poly.pdbx_strand_id
1 'polypeptide(L)'
;MEFFKSAFIIGGSSKVAYYICINLAKNGCERFHLVSRDLNRNKDLIKYLKNNYKVIITQEENDLLLNNALKNNSISKIGSYDLYLIASGYLGDIDLAQYDAYEALRIHTINYSNLLPWIIEITNKKRVNKKGSLWVFSSVASDRGRPSNYHYGAAKAALTTFCEGLLLRCENKPFSIRIIKAGYIDTPMGKDAPSFLCISPNRVAKYLMRRPFKRGIEYLPWWWLIVMFIVRIIPAKLASKL
;
A
#
# COMPACT_ATOMS: atom_id res chain seq x y z
N MET A 1 21.11 -5.28 12.93
CA MET A 1 19.77 -5.68 12.42
C MET A 1 19.85 -5.67 10.90
N GLU A 2 19.44 -6.74 10.26
CA GLU A 2 19.50 -6.83 8.79
C GLU A 2 18.33 -6.03 8.19
N PHE A 3 18.62 -5.16 7.22
CA PHE A 3 17.63 -4.33 6.54
C PHE A 3 17.59 -4.65 5.03
N PHE A 4 16.55 -4.19 4.35
CA PHE A 4 16.38 -4.32 2.91
C PHE A 4 17.47 -3.53 2.16
N LYS A 5 18.14 -4.16 1.21
CA LYS A 5 19.13 -3.53 0.32
C LYS A 5 18.48 -3.01 -0.96
N SER A 6 17.31 -3.51 -1.29
CA SER A 6 16.60 -3.16 -2.51
C SER A 6 15.09 -3.11 -2.29
N ALA A 7 14.40 -2.15 -2.93
CA ALA A 7 12.96 -1.95 -2.81
C ALA A 7 12.29 -1.66 -4.17
N PHE A 8 11.17 -2.34 -4.42
CA PHE A 8 10.28 -2.13 -5.55
C PHE A 8 8.98 -1.53 -5.04
N ILE A 9 8.59 -0.36 -5.54
CA ILE A 9 7.50 0.43 -4.95
C ILE A 9 6.44 0.75 -6.01
N ILE A 10 5.22 0.24 -5.82
CA ILE A 10 4.03 0.61 -6.59
C ILE A 10 3.32 1.75 -5.85
N GLY A 11 3.11 2.87 -6.54
CA GLY A 11 2.65 4.12 -5.95
C GLY A 11 3.81 4.94 -5.37
N GLY A 12 4.95 4.96 -6.05
CA GLY A 12 6.16 5.67 -5.64
C GLY A 12 5.96 7.16 -5.39
N SER A 13 4.98 7.79 -6.03
CA SER A 13 4.64 9.21 -5.85
C SER A 13 3.76 9.51 -4.63
N SER A 14 3.38 8.50 -3.82
CA SER A 14 2.62 8.75 -2.59
C SER A 14 3.50 9.35 -1.49
N LYS A 15 2.92 10.24 -0.67
CA LYS A 15 3.66 10.81 0.49
C LYS A 15 4.15 9.72 1.46
N VAL A 16 3.42 8.63 1.59
CA VAL A 16 3.83 7.51 2.45
C VAL A 16 5.04 6.81 1.86
N ALA A 17 5.03 6.50 0.55
CA ALA A 17 6.18 5.93 -0.13
C ALA A 17 7.41 6.84 -0.04
N TYR A 18 7.24 8.15 -0.18
CA TYR A 18 8.31 9.14 -0.02
C TYR A 18 9.07 8.95 1.28
N TYR A 19 8.37 8.95 2.43
CA TYR A 19 9.02 8.80 3.73
C TYR A 19 9.52 7.38 4.00
N ILE A 20 8.87 6.35 3.44
CA ILE A 20 9.37 4.97 3.51
C ILE A 20 10.70 4.86 2.77
N CYS A 21 10.82 5.39 1.54
CA CYS A 21 12.07 5.38 0.78
C CYS A 21 13.20 6.09 1.50
N ILE A 22 12.95 7.26 2.11
CA ILE A 22 13.95 7.97 2.91
C ILE A 22 14.42 7.11 4.10
N ASN A 23 13.48 6.51 4.83
CA ASN A 23 13.85 5.67 5.98
C ASN A 23 14.54 4.38 5.54
N LEU A 24 14.19 3.80 4.39
CA LEU A 24 14.90 2.66 3.80
C LEU A 24 16.35 3.03 3.44
N ALA A 25 16.56 4.15 2.74
CA ALA A 25 17.89 4.64 2.37
C ALA A 25 18.74 4.93 3.61
N LYS A 26 18.15 5.55 4.63
CA LYS A 26 18.82 5.79 5.94
C LYS A 26 19.27 4.49 6.61
N ASN A 27 18.58 3.37 6.37
CA ASN A 27 18.91 2.03 6.88
C ASN A 27 19.70 1.17 5.89
N GLY A 28 20.29 1.78 4.86
CA GLY A 28 21.22 1.14 3.94
C GLY A 28 20.57 0.43 2.74
N CYS A 29 19.37 0.84 2.35
CA CYS A 29 18.80 0.44 1.06
C CYS A 29 19.42 1.27 -0.06
N GLU A 30 19.99 0.59 -1.05
CA GLU A 30 20.82 1.20 -2.10
C GLU A 30 20.14 1.19 -3.48
N ARG A 31 19.14 0.35 -3.67
CA ARG A 31 18.47 0.19 -4.97
C ARG A 31 16.96 0.36 -4.84
N PHE A 32 16.39 1.29 -5.63
CA PHE A 32 14.97 1.58 -5.67
C PHE A 32 14.43 1.46 -7.10
N HIS A 33 13.25 0.87 -7.24
CA HIS A 33 12.44 0.94 -8.45
C HIS A 33 11.08 1.53 -8.11
N LEU A 34 10.73 2.65 -8.73
CA LEU A 34 9.51 3.40 -8.45
C LEU A 34 8.53 3.27 -9.62
N VAL A 35 7.39 2.66 -9.37
CA VAL A 35 6.27 2.59 -10.33
C VAL A 35 5.26 3.68 -9.96
N SER A 36 4.98 4.59 -10.90
CA SER A 36 4.09 5.74 -10.68
C SER A 36 3.33 6.08 -11.96
N ARG A 37 2.12 6.62 -11.80
CA ARG A 37 1.30 7.10 -12.92
C ARG A 37 1.93 8.30 -13.66
N ASP A 38 2.66 9.14 -12.92
CA ASP A 38 3.36 10.31 -13.41
C ASP A 38 4.75 10.37 -12.77
N LEU A 39 5.77 10.21 -13.59
CA LEU A 39 7.17 10.18 -13.13
C LEU A 39 7.67 11.53 -12.58
N ASN A 40 7.07 12.63 -13.03
CA ASN A 40 7.44 13.96 -12.54
C ASN A 40 7.20 14.12 -11.04
N ARG A 41 6.19 13.44 -10.51
CA ARG A 41 5.85 13.47 -9.08
C ARG A 41 6.88 12.79 -8.19
N ASN A 42 7.84 12.05 -8.76
CA ASN A 42 8.94 11.43 -8.01
C ASN A 42 10.18 12.32 -7.93
N LYS A 43 10.23 13.46 -8.65
CA LYS A 43 11.43 14.31 -8.77
C LYS A 43 12.02 14.72 -7.42
N ASP A 44 11.19 15.16 -6.50
CA ASP A 44 11.65 15.62 -5.17
C ASP A 44 12.23 14.47 -4.35
N LEU A 45 11.58 13.29 -4.38
CA LEU A 45 12.10 12.10 -3.71
C LEU A 45 13.46 11.70 -4.29
N ILE A 46 13.57 11.64 -5.61
CA ILE A 46 14.80 11.22 -6.30
C ILE A 46 15.92 12.21 -6.01
N LYS A 47 15.66 13.51 -6.11
CA LYS A 47 16.61 14.56 -5.77
C LYS A 47 17.09 14.43 -4.33
N TYR A 48 16.17 14.25 -3.40
CA TYR A 48 16.52 14.08 -1.98
C TYR A 48 17.38 12.84 -1.76
N LEU A 49 16.98 11.69 -2.31
CA LEU A 49 17.70 10.43 -2.13
C LEU A 49 19.11 10.48 -2.72
N LYS A 50 19.27 11.00 -3.96
CA LYS A 50 20.57 11.10 -4.62
C LYS A 50 21.52 12.07 -3.94
N ASN A 51 21.00 13.16 -3.36
CA ASN A 51 21.81 14.15 -2.65
C ASN A 51 22.31 13.69 -1.29
N ASN A 52 21.56 12.77 -0.64
CA ASN A 52 21.86 12.39 0.74
C ASN A 52 22.38 10.95 0.89
N TYR A 53 22.21 10.10 -0.15
CA TYR A 53 22.56 8.68 -0.10
C TYR A 53 23.14 8.22 -1.42
N LYS A 54 24.02 7.23 -1.37
CA LYS A 54 24.55 6.55 -2.56
C LYS A 54 23.53 5.50 -3.00
N VAL A 55 22.64 5.87 -3.92
CA VAL A 55 21.52 5.02 -4.35
C VAL A 55 21.38 4.94 -5.86
N ILE A 56 20.91 3.80 -6.35
CA ILE A 56 20.49 3.57 -7.73
C ILE A 56 18.97 3.62 -7.77
N ILE A 57 18.40 4.50 -8.58
CA ILE A 57 16.95 4.66 -8.70
C ILE A 57 16.55 4.51 -10.15
N THR A 58 15.65 3.57 -10.40
CA THR A 58 14.96 3.40 -11.68
C THR A 58 13.49 3.70 -11.53
N GLN A 59 12.83 4.08 -12.63
CA GLN A 59 11.41 4.43 -12.62
C GLN A 59 10.69 3.74 -13.77
N GLU A 60 9.41 3.47 -13.55
CA GLU A 60 8.48 2.98 -14.56
C GLU A 60 7.18 3.80 -14.49
N GLU A 61 6.72 4.27 -15.65
CA GLU A 61 5.39 4.88 -15.75
C GLU A 61 4.34 3.80 -15.95
N ASN A 62 3.41 3.73 -15.01
CA ASN A 62 2.31 2.78 -15.07
C ASN A 62 1.06 3.35 -14.39
N ASP A 63 -0.02 3.46 -15.15
CA ASP A 63 -1.33 3.81 -14.61
C ASP A 63 -2.12 2.53 -14.31
N LEU A 64 -2.39 2.31 -13.04
CA LEU A 64 -3.20 1.18 -12.59
C LEU A 64 -4.62 1.19 -13.16
N LEU A 65 -5.14 2.34 -13.58
CA LEU A 65 -6.44 2.40 -14.24
C LEU A 65 -6.42 1.75 -15.63
N LEU A 66 -5.33 1.94 -16.37
CA LEU A 66 -5.23 1.52 -17.78
C LEU A 66 -4.75 0.07 -17.96
N ASN A 67 -4.37 -0.61 -16.88
CA ASN A 67 -3.80 -1.98 -16.91
C ASN A 67 -2.60 -2.14 -17.87
N ASN A 68 -1.81 -1.09 -18.02
CA ASN A 68 -0.68 -1.06 -18.94
C ASN A 68 0.40 -2.11 -18.59
N ALA A 69 0.48 -2.50 -17.33
CA ALA A 69 1.47 -3.47 -16.85
C ALA A 69 1.35 -4.84 -17.51
N LEU A 70 0.13 -5.34 -17.73
CA LEU A 70 -0.11 -6.59 -18.46
C LEU A 70 0.17 -6.43 -19.96
N LYS A 71 -0.28 -5.31 -20.55
CA LYS A 71 -0.12 -5.04 -21.98
C LYS A 71 1.36 -4.89 -22.38
N ASN A 72 2.14 -4.23 -21.55
CA ASN A 72 3.56 -3.92 -21.83
C ASN A 72 4.53 -4.97 -21.30
N ASN A 73 4.05 -6.10 -20.78
CA ASN A 73 4.87 -7.13 -20.14
C ASN A 73 5.75 -6.58 -18.97
N SER A 74 5.38 -5.45 -18.38
CA SER A 74 6.12 -4.84 -17.27
C SER A 74 6.19 -5.78 -16.07
N ILE A 75 5.11 -6.49 -15.81
CA ILE A 75 4.99 -7.43 -14.68
C ILE A 75 5.99 -8.59 -14.80
N SER A 76 6.16 -9.15 -15.99
CA SER A 76 7.11 -10.25 -16.19
C SER A 76 8.58 -9.83 -16.03
N LYS A 77 8.86 -8.52 -16.14
CA LYS A 77 10.19 -7.92 -16.00
C LYS A 77 10.53 -7.50 -14.56
N ILE A 78 9.62 -7.70 -13.59
CA ILE A 78 9.92 -7.38 -12.19
C ILE A 78 11.15 -8.16 -11.73
N GLY A 79 12.20 -7.43 -11.37
CA GLY A 79 13.43 -8.00 -10.81
C GLY A 79 13.24 -8.60 -9.41
N SER A 80 14.30 -9.15 -8.85
CA SER A 80 14.33 -9.59 -7.45
C SER A 80 14.68 -8.40 -6.55
N TYR A 81 13.83 -8.15 -5.56
CA TYR A 81 13.99 -7.13 -4.53
C TYR A 81 13.74 -7.72 -3.15
N ASP A 82 14.35 -7.11 -2.12
CA ASP A 82 14.16 -7.55 -0.74
C ASP A 82 12.83 -7.06 -0.19
N LEU A 83 12.38 -5.88 -0.63
CA LEU A 83 11.08 -5.31 -0.28
C LEU A 83 10.27 -5.00 -1.54
N TYR A 84 9.03 -5.44 -1.54
CA TYR A 84 7.98 -4.99 -2.45
C TYR A 84 6.95 -4.20 -1.63
N LEU A 85 6.69 -2.95 -2.03
CA LEU A 85 5.76 -2.06 -1.36
C LEU A 85 4.61 -1.69 -2.29
N ILE A 86 3.38 -1.91 -1.86
CA ILE A 86 2.17 -1.42 -2.52
C ILE A 86 1.61 -0.28 -1.67
N ALA A 87 1.88 0.95 -2.12
CA ALA A 87 1.45 2.20 -1.48
C ALA A 87 0.53 3.04 -2.39
N SER A 88 0.05 2.43 -3.48
CA SER A 88 -0.97 3.03 -4.34
C SER A 88 -2.33 3.00 -3.68
N GLY A 89 -3.16 3.99 -4.02
CA GLY A 89 -4.54 4.05 -3.58
C GLY A 89 -5.25 5.25 -4.21
N TYR A 90 -6.56 5.11 -4.35
CA TYR A 90 -7.46 6.13 -4.88
C TYR A 90 -8.76 6.10 -4.10
N LEU A 91 -9.07 7.18 -3.37
CA LEU A 91 -10.31 7.27 -2.60
C LEU A 91 -11.52 7.43 -3.52
N GLY A 92 -11.32 8.14 -4.63
CA GLY A 92 -12.36 8.49 -5.57
C GLY A 92 -13.20 9.68 -5.10
N ASP A 93 -14.16 10.02 -5.93
CA ASP A 93 -15.28 10.88 -5.55
C ASP A 93 -16.39 9.99 -4.99
N ILE A 94 -16.59 10.04 -3.68
CA ILE A 94 -17.50 9.15 -2.96
C ILE A 94 -18.95 9.41 -3.35
N ASP A 95 -19.32 10.67 -3.54
CA ASP A 95 -20.68 11.05 -3.89
C ASP A 95 -21.00 10.67 -5.33
N LEU A 96 -20.06 10.93 -6.24
CA LEU A 96 -20.20 10.52 -7.64
C LEU A 96 -20.30 9.00 -7.77
N ALA A 97 -19.46 8.24 -7.07
CA ALA A 97 -19.41 6.77 -7.16
C ALA A 97 -20.74 6.08 -6.77
N GLN A 98 -21.63 6.76 -6.05
CA GLN A 98 -22.94 6.22 -5.70
C GLN A 98 -23.86 6.10 -6.93
N TYR A 99 -23.64 6.91 -7.95
CA TYR A 99 -24.53 7.03 -9.12
C TYR A 99 -23.80 6.82 -10.45
N ASP A 100 -22.47 6.83 -10.44
CA ASP A 100 -21.63 6.63 -11.61
C ASP A 100 -20.82 5.33 -11.50
N ALA A 101 -21.19 4.36 -12.33
CA ALA A 101 -20.52 3.07 -12.39
C ALA A 101 -19.05 3.17 -12.83
N TYR A 102 -18.68 4.17 -13.62
CA TYR A 102 -17.29 4.35 -14.06
C TYR A 102 -16.40 4.78 -12.88
N GLU A 103 -16.85 5.73 -12.06
CA GLU A 103 -16.10 6.13 -10.88
C GLU A 103 -16.04 5.00 -9.84
N ALA A 104 -17.16 4.28 -9.64
CA ALA A 104 -17.17 3.10 -8.78
C ALA A 104 -16.13 2.04 -9.24
N LEU A 105 -16.16 1.67 -10.53
CA LEU A 105 -15.20 0.72 -11.10
C LEU A 105 -13.76 1.22 -11.04
N ARG A 106 -13.53 2.52 -11.24
CA ARG A 106 -12.22 3.15 -11.12
C ARG A 106 -11.62 2.97 -9.73
N ILE A 107 -12.43 3.17 -8.68
CA ILE A 107 -12.03 2.93 -7.29
C ILE A 107 -11.60 1.46 -7.11
N HIS A 108 -12.41 0.51 -7.56
CA HIS A 108 -12.11 -0.92 -7.44
C HIS A 108 -10.89 -1.34 -8.26
N THR A 109 -10.78 -0.83 -9.48
CA THR A 109 -9.67 -1.13 -10.39
C THR A 109 -8.32 -0.73 -9.81
N ILE A 110 -8.21 0.53 -9.34
CA ILE A 110 -6.94 1.07 -8.82
C ILE A 110 -6.57 0.45 -7.47
N ASN A 111 -7.55 0.21 -6.59
CA ASN A 111 -7.28 -0.27 -5.23
C ASN A 111 -7.18 -1.79 -5.10
N TYR A 112 -7.62 -2.56 -6.10
CA TYR A 112 -7.62 -4.01 -6.04
C TYR A 112 -7.33 -4.69 -7.38
N SER A 113 -8.22 -4.61 -8.38
CA SER A 113 -8.17 -5.51 -9.53
C SER A 113 -6.85 -5.43 -10.30
N ASN A 114 -6.35 -4.23 -10.56
CA ASN A 114 -5.10 -4.04 -11.31
C ASN A 114 -3.83 -4.11 -10.43
N LEU A 115 -3.97 -4.34 -9.13
CA LEU A 115 -2.88 -4.75 -8.26
C LEU A 115 -2.65 -6.27 -8.27
N LEU A 116 -3.67 -7.07 -8.61
CA LEU A 116 -3.58 -8.53 -8.61
C LEU A 116 -2.42 -9.07 -9.45
N PRO A 117 -2.25 -8.67 -10.71
CA PRO A 117 -1.15 -9.17 -11.55
C PRO A 117 0.23 -8.90 -10.93
N TRP A 118 0.43 -7.74 -10.33
CA TRP A 118 1.66 -7.38 -9.63
C TRP A 118 1.90 -8.27 -8.41
N ILE A 119 0.87 -8.43 -7.57
CA ILE A 119 0.99 -9.23 -6.34
C ILE A 119 1.23 -10.71 -6.68
N ILE A 120 0.54 -11.26 -7.68
CA ILE A 120 0.72 -12.64 -8.14
C ILE A 120 2.16 -12.87 -8.59
N GLU A 121 2.72 -11.95 -9.39
CA GLU A 121 4.10 -12.07 -9.85
C GLU A 121 5.12 -11.88 -8.72
N ILE A 122 4.88 -10.92 -7.80
CA ILE A 122 5.72 -10.72 -6.61
C ILE A 122 5.71 -11.97 -5.71
N THR A 123 4.59 -12.68 -5.64
CA THR A 123 4.43 -13.86 -4.77
C THR A 123 4.51 -15.18 -5.50
N ASN A 124 5.12 -15.22 -6.68
CA ASN A 124 5.35 -16.48 -7.41
C ASN A 124 6.30 -17.43 -6.65
N LYS A 125 6.30 -18.72 -7.04
CA LYS A 125 7.07 -19.77 -6.36
C LYS A 125 8.56 -19.45 -6.24
N LYS A 126 9.16 -18.80 -7.24
CA LYS A 126 10.60 -18.48 -7.24
C LYS A 126 10.95 -17.42 -6.20
N ARG A 127 10.06 -16.40 -5.99
CA ARG A 127 10.31 -15.31 -5.06
C ARG A 127 10.01 -15.68 -3.62
N VAL A 128 8.87 -16.32 -3.35
CA VAL A 128 8.49 -16.66 -1.97
C VAL A 128 9.41 -17.69 -1.31
N ASN A 129 10.23 -18.40 -2.07
CA ASN A 129 11.28 -19.29 -1.56
C ASN A 129 12.59 -18.57 -1.22
N LYS A 130 12.66 -17.24 -1.41
CA LYS A 130 13.78 -16.38 -1.03
C LYS A 130 13.36 -15.46 0.09
N LYS A 131 14.33 -15.01 0.90
CA LYS A 131 14.11 -13.98 1.91
C LYS A 131 13.66 -12.68 1.24
N GLY A 132 12.62 -12.07 1.77
CA GLY A 132 12.06 -10.82 1.25
C GLY A 132 10.76 -10.48 1.96
N SER A 133 10.15 -9.37 1.57
CA SER A 133 8.91 -8.90 2.17
C SER A 133 8.00 -8.22 1.15
N LEU A 134 6.70 -8.46 1.26
CA LEU A 134 5.65 -7.69 0.61
C LEU A 134 4.89 -6.89 1.67
N TRP A 135 4.91 -5.56 1.54
CA TRP A 135 4.10 -4.65 2.36
C TRP A 135 2.94 -4.10 1.52
N VAL A 136 1.73 -4.28 2.01
CA VAL A 136 0.52 -3.85 1.32
C VAL A 136 -0.25 -2.87 2.20
N PHE A 137 -0.44 -1.65 1.70
CA PHE A 137 -1.31 -0.68 2.35
C PHE A 137 -2.77 -0.97 2.02
N SER A 138 -3.45 -1.53 3.00
CA SER A 138 -4.90 -1.59 3.08
C SER A 138 -5.43 -0.39 3.89
N SER A 139 -6.60 -0.50 4.46
CA SER A 139 -7.24 0.55 5.23
C SER A 139 -8.10 -0.05 6.34
N VAL A 140 -8.31 0.70 7.42
CA VAL A 140 -9.36 0.40 8.41
C VAL A 140 -10.76 0.39 7.78
N ALA A 141 -10.96 1.08 6.67
CA ALA A 141 -12.20 1.05 5.90
C ALA A 141 -12.54 -0.35 5.36
N SER A 142 -11.56 -1.26 5.29
CA SER A 142 -11.76 -2.66 4.88
C SER A 142 -12.55 -3.51 5.88
N ASP A 143 -12.72 -3.05 7.10
CA ASP A 143 -13.27 -3.87 8.18
C ASP A 143 -14.80 -3.87 8.23
N ARG A 144 -15.41 -2.79 7.74
CA ARG A 144 -16.86 -2.66 7.68
C ARG A 144 -17.29 -1.65 6.62
N GLY A 145 -18.35 -2.00 5.86
CA GLY A 145 -19.03 -1.09 4.96
C GLY A 145 -19.67 0.07 5.75
N ARG A 146 -19.48 1.29 5.27
CA ARG A 146 -20.05 2.51 5.83
C ARG A 146 -20.59 3.37 4.70
N PRO A 147 -21.73 4.08 4.88
CA PRO A 147 -22.30 4.92 3.83
C PRO A 147 -21.30 5.92 3.25
N SER A 148 -20.42 6.45 4.10
CA SER A 148 -19.44 7.47 3.73
C SER A 148 -18.33 7.02 2.78
N ASN A 149 -18.09 5.70 2.60
CA ASN A 149 -16.98 5.23 1.73
C ASN A 149 -17.03 3.74 1.34
N TYR A 150 -18.23 3.17 1.13
CA TYR A 150 -18.37 1.74 0.90
C TYR A 150 -17.68 1.22 -0.37
N HIS A 151 -17.56 2.00 -1.44
CA HIS A 151 -16.81 1.58 -2.64
C HIS A 151 -15.32 1.38 -2.34
N TYR A 152 -14.71 2.37 -1.69
CA TYR A 152 -13.31 2.27 -1.27
C TYR A 152 -13.11 1.16 -0.22
N GLY A 153 -14.01 1.10 0.76
CA GLY A 153 -14.00 0.06 1.79
C GLY A 153 -14.05 -1.36 1.19
N ALA A 154 -14.97 -1.58 0.23
CA ALA A 154 -15.11 -2.87 -0.45
C ALA A 154 -13.84 -3.24 -1.25
N ALA A 155 -13.25 -2.30 -1.98
CA ALA A 155 -12.00 -2.54 -2.72
C ALA A 155 -10.83 -2.88 -1.78
N LYS A 156 -10.71 -2.18 -0.64
CA LYS A 156 -9.69 -2.47 0.37
C LYS A 156 -9.98 -3.76 1.15
N ALA A 157 -11.25 -4.14 1.33
CA ALA A 157 -11.61 -5.43 1.90
C ALA A 157 -11.21 -6.58 0.97
N ALA A 158 -11.49 -6.47 -0.33
CA ALA A 158 -11.06 -7.44 -1.33
C ALA A 158 -9.53 -7.61 -1.32
N LEU A 159 -8.77 -6.50 -1.33
CA LEU A 159 -7.31 -6.53 -1.24
C LEU A 159 -6.83 -7.19 0.05
N THR A 160 -7.47 -6.89 1.19
CA THR A 160 -7.11 -7.46 2.49
C THR A 160 -7.31 -8.96 2.49
N THR A 161 -8.50 -9.44 2.14
CA THR A 161 -8.85 -10.87 2.11
C THR A 161 -7.95 -11.64 1.14
N PHE A 162 -7.65 -11.07 -0.03
CA PHE A 162 -6.71 -11.67 -0.97
C PHE A 162 -5.31 -11.82 -0.37
N CYS A 163 -4.81 -10.79 0.28
CA CYS A 163 -3.49 -10.82 0.93
C CYS A 163 -3.46 -11.72 2.18
N GLU A 164 -4.58 -11.88 2.89
CA GLU A 164 -4.71 -12.87 3.99
C GLU A 164 -4.53 -14.30 3.46
N GLY A 165 -5.19 -14.65 2.35
CA GLY A 165 -4.98 -15.93 1.68
C GLY A 165 -3.53 -16.16 1.26
N LEU A 166 -2.86 -15.11 0.75
CA LEU A 166 -1.43 -15.18 0.42
C LEU A 166 -0.55 -15.34 1.66
N LEU A 167 -0.87 -14.66 2.75
CA LEU A 167 -0.16 -14.77 4.02
C LEU A 167 -0.16 -16.21 4.52
N LEU A 168 -1.33 -16.88 4.50
CA LEU A 168 -1.48 -18.28 4.88
C LEU A 168 -0.71 -19.20 3.91
N ARG A 169 -0.82 -18.98 2.60
CA ARG A 169 -0.06 -19.75 1.61
C ARG A 169 1.46 -19.66 1.81
N CYS A 170 1.95 -18.53 2.33
CA CYS A 170 3.37 -18.27 2.55
C CYS A 170 3.81 -18.49 4.00
N GLU A 171 3.01 -19.12 4.86
CA GLU A 171 3.30 -19.24 6.29
C GLU A 171 4.68 -19.87 6.57
N ASN A 172 5.01 -20.95 5.87
CA ASN A 172 6.28 -21.66 6.01
C ASN A 172 7.35 -21.23 5.00
N LYS A 173 7.24 -19.98 4.46
CA LYS A 173 8.19 -19.46 3.49
C LYS A 173 9.06 -18.37 4.14
N PRO A 174 10.32 -18.20 3.68
CA PRO A 174 11.19 -17.13 4.16
C PRO A 174 10.74 -15.72 3.74
N PHE A 175 9.72 -15.63 2.87
CA PHE A 175 9.13 -14.39 2.39
C PHE A 175 8.00 -13.94 3.31
N SER A 176 8.09 -12.72 3.84
CA SER A 176 7.08 -12.18 4.74
C SER A 176 6.03 -11.37 3.98
N ILE A 177 4.77 -11.47 4.42
CA ILE A 177 3.67 -10.63 3.92
C ILE A 177 3.14 -9.82 5.09
N ARG A 178 3.08 -8.49 4.91
CA ARG A 178 2.61 -7.53 5.90
C ARG A 178 1.47 -6.72 5.33
N ILE A 179 0.30 -6.84 5.94
CA ILE A 179 -0.92 -6.14 5.55
C ILE A 179 -1.13 -5.01 6.55
N ILE A 180 -1.07 -3.77 6.06
CA ILE A 180 -1.11 -2.57 6.89
C ILE A 180 -2.49 -1.94 6.76
N LYS A 181 -3.37 -2.15 7.75
CA LYS A 181 -4.66 -1.48 7.86
C LYS A 181 -4.43 -0.09 8.45
N ALA A 182 -4.17 0.87 7.57
CA ALA A 182 -3.94 2.25 7.98
C ALA A 182 -5.26 2.97 8.27
N GLY A 183 -5.28 3.72 9.36
CA GLY A 183 -6.27 4.78 9.58
C GLY A 183 -5.95 6.02 8.75
N TYR A 184 -6.32 7.19 9.24
CA TYR A 184 -6.04 8.44 8.55
C TYR A 184 -4.54 8.76 8.59
N ILE A 185 -3.97 9.00 7.41
CA ILE A 185 -2.60 9.49 7.27
C ILE A 185 -2.68 10.91 6.70
N ASP A 186 -1.88 11.82 7.25
CA ASP A 186 -1.79 13.22 6.81
C ASP A 186 -1.21 13.31 5.38
N THR A 187 -2.09 13.14 4.42
CA THR A 187 -1.84 13.14 2.99
C THR A 187 -3.02 13.82 2.28
N PRO A 188 -2.91 14.21 1.02
CA PRO A 188 -4.03 14.76 0.27
C PRO A 188 -5.30 13.89 0.27
N MET A 189 -5.15 12.57 0.41
CA MET A 189 -6.28 11.63 0.51
C MET A 189 -7.01 11.71 1.86
N GLY A 190 -6.32 12.10 2.91
CA GLY A 190 -6.87 12.21 4.27
C GLY A 190 -7.10 13.64 4.73
N LYS A 191 -7.15 14.62 3.82
CA LYS A 191 -7.23 16.06 4.16
C LYS A 191 -8.46 16.45 4.98
N ASP A 192 -9.58 15.76 4.77
CA ASP A 192 -10.85 16.05 5.42
C ASP A 192 -11.03 15.32 6.75
N ALA A 193 -10.04 14.52 7.16
CA ALA A 193 -10.08 13.81 8.43
C ALA A 193 -9.69 14.71 9.60
N PRO A 194 -10.31 14.53 10.79
CA PRO A 194 -9.91 15.25 11.99
C PRO A 194 -8.41 15.07 12.29
N SER A 195 -7.69 16.18 12.51
CA SER A 195 -6.24 16.17 12.67
C SER A 195 -5.73 15.27 13.80
N PHE A 196 -6.49 15.16 14.89
CA PHE A 196 -6.14 14.29 16.03
C PHE A 196 -6.20 12.78 15.70
N LEU A 197 -6.94 12.40 14.65
CA LEU A 197 -6.98 11.02 14.16
C LEU A 197 -5.89 10.73 13.12
N CYS A 198 -5.20 11.76 12.64
CA CYS A 198 -4.20 11.63 11.59
C CYS A 198 -2.81 11.28 12.14
N ILE A 199 -2.14 10.37 11.47
CA ILE A 199 -0.71 10.09 11.70
C ILE A 199 0.11 10.67 10.54
N SER A 200 1.26 11.29 10.86
CA SER A 200 2.13 11.80 9.79
C SER A 200 2.79 10.67 9.01
N PRO A 201 2.99 10.82 7.68
CA PRO A 201 3.64 9.79 6.84
C PRO A 201 5.04 9.39 7.34
N ASN A 202 5.78 10.33 7.93
CA ASN A 202 7.10 10.04 8.51
C ASN A 202 6.99 9.13 9.75
N ARG A 203 6.00 9.35 10.62
CA ARG A 203 5.74 8.45 11.75
C ARG A 203 5.36 7.05 11.29
N VAL A 204 4.55 6.95 10.23
CA VAL A 204 4.21 5.66 9.57
C VAL A 204 5.50 4.96 9.16
N ALA A 205 6.35 5.62 8.38
CA ALA A 205 7.61 5.04 7.92
C ALA A 205 8.51 4.58 9.06
N LYS A 206 8.73 5.42 10.07
CA LYS A 206 9.53 5.07 11.26
C LYS A 206 8.97 3.87 12.01
N TYR A 207 7.65 3.78 12.14
CA TYR A 207 6.99 2.64 12.79
C TYR A 207 7.25 1.33 12.04
N LEU A 208 7.10 1.35 10.71
CA LEU A 208 7.31 0.18 9.87
C LEU A 208 8.77 -0.32 9.92
N MET A 209 9.73 0.60 10.00
CA MET A 209 11.16 0.25 10.10
C MET A 209 11.56 -0.42 11.42
N ARG A 210 10.78 -0.29 12.50
CA ARG A 210 11.09 -0.97 13.78
C ARG A 210 11.06 -2.49 13.67
N ARG A 211 10.23 -3.03 12.78
CA ARG A 211 10.07 -4.47 12.53
C ARG A 211 9.92 -4.72 11.03
N PRO A 212 11.00 -4.59 10.24
CA PRO A 212 10.91 -4.60 8.78
C PRO A 212 10.39 -5.93 8.22
N PHE A 213 10.68 -7.06 8.88
CA PHE A 213 10.22 -8.39 8.48
C PHE A 213 8.97 -8.86 9.25
N LYS A 214 8.21 -7.93 9.85
CA LYS A 214 6.95 -8.28 10.50
C LYS A 214 6.02 -8.93 9.49
N ARG A 215 5.38 -10.02 9.91
CA ARG A 215 4.38 -10.77 9.13
C ARG A 215 3.00 -10.56 9.73
N GLY A 216 1.96 -10.65 8.92
CA GLY A 216 0.57 -10.61 9.35
C GLY A 216 -0.08 -9.27 9.14
N ILE A 217 -1.26 -9.12 9.75
CA ILE A 217 -2.08 -7.91 9.69
C ILE A 217 -1.73 -7.02 10.87
N GLU A 218 -1.67 -5.72 10.60
CA GLU A 218 -1.53 -4.73 11.66
C GLU A 218 -2.34 -3.48 11.38
N TYR A 219 -2.82 -2.87 12.44
CA TYR A 219 -3.47 -1.58 12.41
C TYR A 219 -2.47 -0.46 12.70
N LEU A 220 -2.57 0.62 11.96
CA LEU A 220 -1.64 1.73 12.09
C LEU A 220 -2.38 3.08 12.12
N PRO A 221 -2.30 3.80 13.25
CA PRO A 221 -1.81 3.40 14.59
C PRO A 221 -2.57 2.20 15.19
N TRP A 222 -1.94 1.53 16.15
CA TRP A 222 -2.45 0.29 16.75
C TRP A 222 -3.84 0.40 17.39
N TRP A 223 -4.20 1.56 17.92
CA TRP A 223 -5.49 1.79 18.57
C TRP A 223 -6.69 1.68 17.59
N TRP A 224 -6.43 1.78 16.29
CA TRP A 224 -7.47 1.48 15.30
C TRP A 224 -7.99 0.05 15.39
N LEU A 225 -7.20 -0.89 15.92
CA LEU A 225 -7.67 -2.24 16.19
C LEU A 225 -8.89 -2.22 17.13
N ILE A 226 -8.80 -1.43 18.21
CA ILE A 226 -9.89 -1.31 19.21
C ILE A 226 -11.09 -0.59 18.60
N VAL A 227 -10.85 0.52 17.93
CA VAL A 227 -11.92 1.28 17.27
C VAL A 227 -12.66 0.41 16.25
N MET A 228 -11.93 -0.31 15.40
CA MET A 228 -12.56 -1.14 14.37
C MET A 228 -13.22 -2.39 14.95
N PHE A 229 -12.71 -2.93 16.05
CA PHE A 229 -13.42 -3.98 16.78
C PHE A 229 -14.80 -3.50 17.21
N ILE A 230 -14.90 -2.32 17.84
CA ILE A 230 -16.17 -1.71 18.23
C ILE A 230 -17.05 -1.45 17.01
N VAL A 231 -16.50 -0.82 15.97
CA VAL A 231 -17.25 -0.51 14.72
C VAL A 231 -17.86 -1.76 14.09
N ARG A 232 -17.17 -2.91 14.14
CA ARG A 232 -17.66 -4.18 13.59
C ARG A 232 -18.87 -4.75 14.33
N ILE A 233 -18.96 -4.54 15.65
CA ILE A 233 -20.05 -5.08 16.49
C ILE A 233 -21.24 -4.12 16.62
N ILE A 234 -21.10 -2.85 16.26
CA ILE A 234 -22.20 -1.87 16.29
C ILE A 234 -23.36 -2.35 15.39
N PRO A 235 -24.63 -2.35 15.87
CA PRO A 235 -25.78 -2.69 15.03
C PRO A 235 -25.89 -1.81 13.77
N ALA A 236 -26.39 -2.38 12.67
CA ALA A 236 -26.48 -1.71 11.38
C ALA A 236 -27.16 -0.33 11.43
N LYS A 237 -28.24 -0.20 12.22
CA LYS A 237 -28.98 1.06 12.41
C LYS A 237 -28.09 2.19 12.98
N LEU A 238 -27.13 1.88 13.84
CA LEU A 238 -26.20 2.86 14.39
C LEU A 238 -25.01 3.08 13.42
N ALA A 239 -24.59 2.03 12.75
CA ALA A 239 -23.50 2.11 11.78
C ALA A 239 -23.86 2.96 10.54
N SER A 240 -25.15 3.15 10.25
CA SER A 240 -25.61 4.02 9.14
C SER A 240 -25.27 5.51 9.36
N LYS A 241 -24.88 5.91 10.59
CA LYS A 241 -24.48 7.28 10.94
C LYS A 241 -22.95 7.49 10.93
N LEU A 242 -22.18 6.43 10.65
CA LEU A 242 -20.71 6.45 10.52
C LEU A 242 -20.30 6.67 9.07
#